data_a97adb22f31fd5f2e26e14460014fdd3
#
_entry.id   a97adb22f31fd5f2e26e14460014fdd3
#
_cell.length_a   1.000
_cell.length_b   1.000
_cell.length_c   1.000
_cell.angle_alpha   90.00
_cell.angle_beta   90.00
_cell.angle_gamma   90.00
#
_symmetry.space_group_name_H-M   'P 1'
#
loop_
_entity.id
_entity.type
_entity.pdbx_description
1 polymer ?
#
loop_
_entity_poly.entity_id
_entity_poly.type
_entity_poly.pdbx_seq_one_letter_code
_entity_poly.pdbx_strand_id
1 'polypeptide(L)'
;MDKMADVLGRVGAWCGQNKYLSAIKNSFQTFMPLTIAGAIGVLWCNVLVNADSGLGMFWEPIMALEVINPAFAAMQFATISCITVGITFGIAQEIGESNGETGYFAGLLGLACWLSVTQSGWANYALVDTAKQTLSLTADGALQTFTGVAGGALGATGLFTGMIVGVVSVEIFCALRKVEGLKLKMPETVPPGVARAFEVLIPAVITLAIIALIGRGCELVTGLYLNDVISTYIQGPLGAIGSTIPGVIIIYIIIGLFWLVGIHGNNMLAAVKEALFTPLMLENIETFSKTNDAKSDELHIFAMAWLQMFGEFGGSGVTIGLVISILVFSKREDNRTIAGISLVPGLFNINETVTFGIPMVLNPILGIPFVLAPIVTLMLGYVLTVIGFCPKAVINTPWTTPPILHGFLTTGANIMGAVSQAIAIVASILIYAPFLIAYERYQNKQAAEAAE
;
A
#
# COMPACT_ATOMS: atom_id res chain seq x y z
N MET A 1 29.71 14.28 -5.61
CA MET A 1 28.94 13.36 -4.75
C MET A 1 28.46 14.05 -3.48
N ASP A 2 29.29 14.82 -2.80
CA ASP A 2 28.92 15.45 -1.52
C ASP A 2 27.68 16.35 -1.56
N LYS A 3 27.53 17.19 -2.60
CA LYS A 3 26.35 18.04 -2.77
C LYS A 3 25.04 17.23 -2.97
N MET A 4 25.10 16.14 -3.71
CA MET A 4 23.95 15.27 -3.94
C MET A 4 23.58 14.53 -2.65
N ALA A 5 24.56 14.00 -1.92
CA ALA A 5 24.35 13.34 -0.64
C ALA A 5 23.72 14.31 0.39
N ASP A 6 24.19 15.57 0.44
CA ASP A 6 23.63 16.61 1.32
C ASP A 6 22.18 16.96 0.97
N VAL A 7 21.86 17.10 -0.33
CA VAL A 7 20.47 17.34 -0.76
C VAL A 7 19.56 16.17 -0.42
N LEU A 8 19.98 14.94 -0.75
CA LEU A 8 19.21 13.73 -0.44
C LEU A 8 19.06 13.53 1.06
N GLY A 9 20.12 13.82 1.84
CA GLY A 9 20.09 13.78 3.30
C GLY A 9 19.05 14.74 3.89
N ARG A 10 19.00 15.98 3.40
CA ARG A 10 17.99 16.98 3.83
C ARG A 10 16.57 16.58 3.43
N VAL A 11 16.37 16.12 2.20
CA VAL A 11 15.06 15.65 1.75
C VAL A 11 14.61 14.43 2.55
N GLY A 12 15.52 13.45 2.78
CA GLY A 12 15.22 12.28 3.59
C GLY A 12 14.87 12.63 5.04
N ALA A 13 15.62 13.55 5.66
CA ALA A 13 15.33 14.03 7.01
C ALA A 13 13.95 14.72 7.06
N TRP A 14 13.64 15.57 6.08
CA TRP A 14 12.33 16.21 5.99
C TRP A 14 11.19 15.19 5.82
N CYS A 15 11.31 14.22 4.90
CA CYS A 15 10.32 13.17 4.72
C CYS A 15 10.13 12.34 6.00
N GLY A 16 11.23 11.95 6.65
CA GLY A 16 11.19 11.14 7.87
C GLY A 16 10.60 11.85 9.09
N GLN A 17 10.71 13.18 9.14
CA GLN A 17 10.17 14.02 10.22
C GLN A 17 8.79 14.60 9.90
N ASN A 18 8.31 14.47 8.67
CA ASN A 18 7.02 15.01 8.27
C ASN A 18 5.89 14.18 8.88
N LYS A 19 5.13 14.79 9.82
CA LYS A 19 4.04 14.12 10.55
C LYS A 19 2.96 13.53 9.63
N TYR A 20 2.66 14.17 8.50
CA TYR A 20 1.62 13.72 7.59
C TYR A 20 2.06 12.48 6.82
N LEU A 21 3.28 12.47 6.28
CA LEU A 21 3.84 11.30 5.60
C LEU A 21 4.01 10.12 6.57
N SER A 22 4.44 10.42 7.81
CA SER A 22 4.57 9.41 8.86
C SER A 22 3.21 8.83 9.26
N ALA A 23 2.18 9.67 9.43
CA ALA A 23 0.83 9.22 9.76
C ALA A 23 0.24 8.31 8.66
N ILE A 24 0.40 8.67 7.38
CA ILE A 24 -0.03 7.82 6.27
C ILE A 24 0.71 6.48 6.32
N LYS A 25 2.05 6.49 6.31
CA LYS A 25 2.86 5.27 6.36
C LYS A 25 2.49 4.37 7.54
N ASN A 26 2.44 4.92 8.75
CA ASN A 26 2.17 4.15 9.96
C ASN A 26 0.76 3.54 9.95
N SER A 27 -0.24 4.26 9.45
CA SER A 27 -1.62 3.77 9.35
C SER A 27 -1.72 2.56 8.41
N PHE A 28 -1.08 2.60 7.24
CA PHE A 28 -1.03 1.45 6.33
C PHE A 28 -0.27 0.27 6.95
N GLN A 29 0.84 0.51 7.62
CA GLN A 29 1.60 -0.53 8.31
C GLN A 29 0.81 -1.18 9.44
N THR A 30 0.09 -0.38 10.24
CA THR A 30 -0.76 -0.88 11.33
C THR A 30 -1.95 -1.68 10.78
N PHE A 31 -2.50 -1.29 9.62
CA PHE A 31 -3.62 -1.99 9.00
C PHE A 31 -3.20 -3.27 8.22
N MET A 32 -1.91 -3.46 7.95
CA MET A 32 -1.38 -4.58 7.16
C MET A 32 -1.88 -5.96 7.62
N PRO A 33 -1.95 -6.31 8.91
CA PRO A 33 -2.47 -7.64 9.33
C PRO A 33 -3.91 -7.88 8.87
N LEU A 34 -4.75 -6.85 8.85
CA LEU A 34 -6.14 -6.95 8.37
C LEU A 34 -6.19 -7.11 6.85
N THR A 35 -5.31 -6.41 6.12
CA THR A 35 -5.18 -6.60 4.67
C THR A 35 -4.77 -8.04 4.32
N ILE A 36 -3.84 -8.63 5.10
CA ILE A 36 -3.42 -10.03 4.94
C ILE A 36 -4.60 -10.97 5.22
N ALA A 37 -5.37 -10.74 6.28
CA ALA A 37 -6.55 -11.54 6.59
C ALA A 37 -7.57 -11.48 5.44
N GLY A 38 -7.82 -10.30 4.89
CA GLY A 38 -8.67 -10.14 3.70
C GLY A 38 -8.14 -10.87 2.47
N ALA A 39 -6.83 -10.84 2.23
CA ALA A 39 -6.19 -11.56 1.13
C ALA A 39 -6.37 -13.09 1.26
N ILE A 40 -6.36 -13.64 2.48
CA ILE A 40 -6.70 -15.04 2.72
C ILE A 40 -8.15 -15.32 2.33
N GLY A 41 -9.08 -14.38 2.62
CA GLY A 41 -10.48 -14.49 2.17
C GLY A 41 -10.60 -14.56 0.65
N VAL A 42 -9.88 -13.69 -0.07
CA VAL A 42 -9.83 -13.70 -1.54
C VAL A 42 -9.25 -15.02 -2.07
N LEU A 43 -8.12 -15.47 -1.52
CA LEU A 43 -7.49 -16.75 -1.90
C LEU A 43 -8.44 -17.92 -1.68
N TRP A 44 -9.14 -17.95 -0.56
CA TRP A 44 -10.09 -19.00 -0.25
C TRP A 44 -11.20 -19.08 -1.29
N CYS A 45 -11.93 -17.98 -1.48
CA CYS A 45 -13.12 -17.95 -2.33
C CYS A 45 -12.81 -18.06 -3.83
N ASN A 46 -11.68 -17.51 -4.29
CA ASN A 46 -11.40 -17.42 -5.73
C ASN A 46 -10.35 -18.43 -6.22
N VAL A 47 -9.53 -18.99 -5.31
CA VAL A 47 -8.44 -19.89 -5.70
C VAL A 47 -8.58 -21.28 -5.11
N LEU A 48 -8.90 -21.39 -3.81
CA LEU A 48 -8.96 -22.71 -3.18
C LEU A 48 -10.30 -23.38 -3.42
N VAL A 49 -11.40 -22.73 -3.05
CA VAL A 49 -12.76 -23.31 -3.09
C VAL A 49 -13.55 -22.62 -4.20
N ASN A 50 -13.18 -22.90 -5.43
CA ASN A 50 -13.84 -22.40 -6.63
C ASN A 50 -13.86 -23.52 -7.70
N ALA A 51 -15.05 -23.80 -8.24
CA ALA A 51 -15.25 -24.87 -9.21
C ALA A 51 -14.63 -24.58 -10.59
N ASP A 52 -14.56 -23.29 -10.96
CA ASP A 52 -14.13 -22.85 -12.29
C ASP A 52 -12.61 -22.56 -12.35
N SER A 53 -11.96 -22.52 -11.19
CA SER A 53 -10.53 -22.16 -11.08
C SER A 53 -9.87 -22.78 -9.85
N GLY A 54 -8.55 -22.69 -9.76
CA GLY A 54 -7.79 -23.14 -8.60
C GLY A 54 -7.88 -24.63 -8.29
N LEU A 55 -7.88 -24.97 -6.99
CA LEU A 55 -7.88 -26.37 -6.57
C LEU A 55 -9.22 -27.07 -6.81
N GLY A 56 -10.34 -26.37 -6.78
CA GLY A 56 -11.67 -26.94 -7.03
C GLY A 56 -11.77 -27.59 -8.42
N MET A 57 -11.06 -27.03 -9.40
CA MET A 57 -10.99 -27.57 -10.75
C MET A 57 -10.26 -28.94 -10.84
N PHE A 58 -9.28 -29.17 -9.95
CA PHE A 58 -8.44 -30.38 -9.98
C PHE A 58 -8.79 -31.39 -8.90
N TRP A 59 -9.47 -30.95 -7.82
CA TRP A 59 -9.79 -31.78 -6.66
C TRP A 59 -11.18 -31.46 -6.13
N GLU A 60 -12.19 -32.11 -6.74
CA GLU A 60 -13.60 -31.91 -6.43
C GLU A 60 -13.95 -31.98 -4.93
N PRO A 61 -13.33 -32.87 -4.08
CA PRO A 61 -13.68 -32.94 -2.66
C PRO A 61 -13.50 -31.63 -1.89
N ILE A 62 -12.65 -30.69 -2.37
CA ILE A 62 -12.47 -29.39 -1.70
C ILE A 62 -13.75 -28.55 -1.79
N MET A 63 -14.61 -28.78 -2.77
CA MET A 63 -15.87 -28.08 -2.94
C MET A 63 -16.87 -28.35 -1.82
N ALA A 64 -16.69 -29.39 -1.02
CA ALA A 64 -17.45 -29.60 0.20
C ALA A 64 -17.27 -28.46 1.22
N LEU A 65 -16.18 -27.69 1.11
CA LEU A 65 -15.90 -26.51 1.93
C LEU A 65 -16.58 -25.23 1.43
N GLU A 66 -17.28 -25.25 0.31
CA GLU A 66 -18.02 -24.09 -0.22
C GLU A 66 -19.03 -23.52 0.78
N VAL A 67 -19.56 -24.36 1.65
CA VAL A 67 -20.48 -23.97 2.73
C VAL A 67 -19.92 -22.87 3.65
N ILE A 68 -18.58 -22.75 3.76
CA ILE A 68 -17.94 -21.71 4.58
C ILE A 68 -17.43 -20.52 3.75
N ASN A 69 -17.57 -20.51 2.41
CA ASN A 69 -17.22 -19.36 1.56
C ASN A 69 -17.83 -18.03 2.06
N PRO A 70 -19.11 -17.96 2.52
CA PRO A 70 -19.65 -16.73 3.06
C PRO A 70 -18.88 -16.13 4.24
N ALA A 71 -18.24 -16.97 5.09
CA ALA A 71 -17.44 -16.49 6.19
C ALA A 71 -16.13 -15.82 5.71
N PHE A 72 -15.48 -16.41 4.70
CA PHE A 72 -14.26 -15.84 4.09
C PHE A 72 -14.58 -14.60 3.25
N ALA A 73 -15.71 -14.56 2.56
CA ALA A 73 -16.20 -13.35 1.89
C ALA A 73 -16.50 -12.23 2.90
N ALA A 74 -17.09 -12.54 4.06
CA ALA A 74 -17.31 -11.56 5.12
C ALA A 74 -15.98 -11.06 5.71
N MET A 75 -14.96 -11.92 5.82
CA MET A 75 -13.62 -11.53 6.26
C MET A 75 -12.96 -10.56 5.26
N GLN A 76 -13.06 -10.83 3.96
CA GLN A 76 -12.61 -9.91 2.90
C GLN A 76 -13.33 -8.57 2.98
N PHE A 77 -14.66 -8.59 3.11
CA PHE A 77 -15.46 -7.37 3.22
C PHE A 77 -15.06 -6.53 4.43
N ALA A 78 -14.97 -7.12 5.61
CA ALA A 78 -14.66 -6.43 6.86
C ALA A 78 -13.24 -5.83 6.90
N THR A 79 -12.36 -6.25 6.00
CA THR A 79 -10.95 -5.83 5.96
C THR A 79 -10.66 -5.00 4.69
N ILE A 80 -10.41 -5.65 3.56
CA ILE A 80 -10.00 -4.99 2.31
C ILE A 80 -11.09 -4.06 1.78
N SER A 81 -12.35 -4.51 1.75
CA SER A 81 -13.44 -3.69 1.22
C SER A 81 -13.80 -2.50 2.12
N CYS A 82 -13.43 -2.55 3.41
CA CYS A 82 -13.63 -1.46 4.37
C CYS A 82 -12.33 -0.75 4.78
N ILE A 83 -11.27 -0.86 3.99
CA ILE A 83 -9.94 -0.33 4.32
C ILE A 83 -9.93 1.17 4.63
N THR A 84 -10.74 1.96 3.93
CA THR A 84 -10.83 3.41 4.15
C THR A 84 -11.22 3.76 5.58
N VAL A 85 -12.10 2.97 6.20
CA VAL A 85 -12.50 3.18 7.60
C VAL A 85 -11.28 3.10 8.53
N GLY A 86 -10.48 2.03 8.40
CA GLY A 86 -9.30 1.81 9.22
C GLY A 86 -8.19 2.84 8.96
N ILE A 87 -7.93 3.16 7.70
CA ILE A 87 -6.89 4.12 7.33
C ILE A 87 -7.26 5.53 7.75
N THR A 88 -8.52 5.96 7.56
CA THR A 88 -8.99 7.27 8.04
C THR A 88 -8.84 7.40 9.54
N PHE A 89 -9.28 6.39 10.30
CA PHE A 89 -9.13 6.36 11.74
C PHE A 89 -7.65 6.41 12.16
N GLY A 90 -6.81 5.58 11.57
CA GLY A 90 -5.38 5.50 11.89
C GLY A 90 -4.64 6.80 11.62
N ILE A 91 -4.86 7.43 10.47
CA ILE A 91 -4.24 8.73 10.14
C ILE A 91 -4.70 9.82 11.11
N ALA A 92 -6.00 9.89 11.39
CA ALA A 92 -6.56 10.85 12.33
C ALA A 92 -5.98 10.65 13.74
N GLN A 93 -5.82 9.39 14.17
CA GLN A 93 -5.17 9.03 15.44
C GLN A 93 -3.72 9.52 15.49
N GLU A 94 -2.89 9.17 14.51
CA GLU A 94 -1.48 9.55 14.42
C GLU A 94 -1.29 11.08 14.42
N ILE A 95 -2.12 11.80 13.67
CA ILE A 95 -2.10 13.28 13.66
C ILE A 95 -2.52 13.85 15.01
N GLY A 96 -3.53 13.28 15.66
CA GLY A 96 -3.94 13.68 17.01
C GLY A 96 -2.81 13.51 18.02
N GLU A 97 -2.18 12.34 18.05
CA GLU A 97 -1.06 12.03 18.93
C GLU A 97 0.15 12.94 18.67
N SER A 98 0.47 13.20 17.40
CA SER A 98 1.57 14.12 17.04
C SER A 98 1.33 15.58 17.47
N ASN A 99 0.07 15.96 17.65
CA ASN A 99 -0.33 17.27 18.17
C ASN A 99 -0.56 17.29 19.69
N GLY A 100 -0.30 16.18 20.41
CA GLY A 100 -0.44 16.07 21.86
C GLY A 100 -1.87 15.82 22.35
N GLU A 101 -2.78 15.42 21.45
CA GLU A 101 -4.17 15.07 21.80
C GLU A 101 -4.33 13.55 22.01
N THR A 102 -5.49 13.14 22.53
CA THR A 102 -5.80 11.71 22.67
C THR A 102 -6.08 11.11 21.29
N GLY A 103 -5.18 10.27 20.81
CA GLY A 103 -5.25 9.68 19.46
C GLY A 103 -6.55 8.93 19.19
N TYR A 104 -7.02 8.13 20.13
CA TYR A 104 -8.29 7.40 19.98
C TYR A 104 -9.48 8.32 19.69
N PHE A 105 -9.62 9.45 20.42
CA PHE A 105 -10.70 10.40 20.14
C PHE A 105 -10.51 11.10 18.80
N ALA A 106 -9.28 11.48 18.46
CA ALA A 106 -8.97 12.07 17.17
C ALA A 106 -9.32 11.12 16.02
N GLY A 107 -9.02 9.82 16.16
CA GLY A 107 -9.41 8.77 15.21
C GLY A 107 -10.93 8.70 15.01
N LEU A 108 -11.71 8.69 16.11
CA LEU A 108 -13.18 8.69 16.05
C LEU A 108 -13.72 9.96 15.38
N LEU A 109 -13.17 11.13 15.69
CA LEU A 109 -13.57 12.40 15.10
C LEU A 109 -13.27 12.44 13.59
N GLY A 110 -12.07 12.00 13.18
CA GLY A 110 -11.70 11.91 11.77
C GLY A 110 -12.63 11.00 10.98
N LEU A 111 -12.99 9.84 11.55
CA LEU A 111 -13.94 8.91 10.97
C LEU A 111 -15.35 9.52 10.85
N ALA A 112 -15.83 10.20 11.89
CA ALA A 112 -17.13 10.87 11.86
C ALA A 112 -17.17 12.00 10.80
N CYS A 113 -16.09 12.76 10.68
CA CYS A 113 -15.94 13.78 9.66
C CYS A 113 -15.94 13.20 8.24
N TRP A 114 -15.22 12.09 8.02
CA TRP A 114 -15.23 11.41 6.72
C TRP A 114 -16.63 10.87 6.37
N LEU A 115 -17.33 10.25 7.31
CA LEU A 115 -18.70 9.79 7.09
C LEU A 115 -19.65 10.95 6.77
N SER A 116 -19.46 12.14 7.34
CA SER A 116 -20.31 13.32 7.11
C SER A 116 -20.20 13.89 5.69
N VAL A 117 -19.12 13.60 4.97
CA VAL A 117 -18.90 14.05 3.58
C VAL A 117 -19.06 12.94 2.54
N THR A 118 -19.38 11.73 3.00
CA THR A 118 -19.62 10.56 2.17
C THR A 118 -21.13 10.39 1.96
N GLN A 119 -21.54 10.01 0.75
CA GLN A 119 -22.95 9.74 0.47
C GLN A 119 -23.49 8.64 1.38
N SER A 120 -24.50 8.95 2.19
CA SER A 120 -25.13 8.04 3.14
C SER A 120 -26.64 7.87 2.93
N GLY A 121 -27.24 8.72 2.14
CA GLY A 121 -28.67 8.66 1.77
C GLY A 121 -28.84 8.32 0.29
N TRP A 122 -29.65 7.32 0.01
CA TRP A 122 -29.94 6.85 -1.34
C TRP A 122 -31.44 7.03 -1.62
N ALA A 123 -31.81 8.17 -2.20
CA ALA A 123 -33.14 8.43 -2.70
C ALA A 123 -33.24 8.01 -4.17
N ASN A 124 -34.37 7.43 -4.54
CA ASN A 124 -34.69 7.01 -5.92
C ASN A 124 -33.86 5.79 -6.43
N TYR A 125 -33.29 4.98 -5.56
CA TYR A 125 -32.74 3.69 -5.97
C TYR A 125 -33.85 2.65 -6.10
N ALA A 126 -33.92 2.02 -7.26
CA ALA A 126 -34.72 0.83 -7.45
C ALA A 126 -33.93 -0.38 -6.96
N LEU A 127 -34.43 -1.06 -5.94
CA LEU A 127 -33.93 -2.38 -5.59
C LEU A 127 -34.40 -3.35 -6.68
N VAL A 128 -33.45 -3.92 -7.42
CA VAL A 128 -33.75 -4.96 -8.40
C VAL A 128 -33.85 -6.28 -7.64
N ASP A 129 -35.02 -6.89 -7.61
CA ASP A 129 -35.12 -8.30 -7.21
C ASP A 129 -34.48 -9.14 -8.31
N THR A 130 -33.24 -9.54 -8.08
CA THR A 130 -32.44 -10.30 -9.04
C THR A 130 -33.03 -11.67 -9.36
N ALA A 131 -33.83 -12.25 -8.45
CA ALA A 131 -34.50 -13.53 -8.67
C ALA A 131 -35.70 -13.38 -9.60
N LYS A 132 -36.36 -12.23 -9.59
CA LYS A 132 -37.58 -11.96 -10.40
C LYS A 132 -37.36 -10.99 -11.54
N GLN A 133 -36.17 -10.39 -11.65
CA GLN A 133 -35.83 -9.31 -12.61
C GLN A 133 -36.84 -8.13 -12.58
N THR A 134 -37.40 -7.85 -11.41
CA THR A 134 -38.40 -6.81 -11.20
C THR A 134 -37.86 -5.72 -10.28
N LEU A 135 -38.29 -4.48 -10.50
CA LEU A 135 -38.03 -3.38 -9.59
C LEU A 135 -38.86 -3.55 -8.32
N SER A 136 -38.21 -3.49 -7.16
CA SER A 136 -38.90 -3.48 -5.88
C SER A 136 -39.40 -2.06 -5.59
N LEU A 137 -40.70 -1.89 -5.61
CA LEU A 137 -41.40 -0.66 -5.24
C LEU A 137 -42.01 -0.83 -3.84
N THR A 138 -42.26 0.29 -3.16
CA THR A 138 -43.07 0.30 -1.94
C THR A 138 -44.52 -0.07 -2.27
N ALA A 139 -45.34 -0.39 -1.26
CA ALA A 139 -46.73 -0.71 -1.43
C ALA A 139 -47.55 0.40 -2.19
N ASP A 140 -47.08 1.65 -2.09
CA ASP A 140 -47.63 2.82 -2.76
C ASP A 140 -47.07 3.06 -4.16
N GLY A 141 -46.25 2.15 -4.69
CA GLY A 141 -45.61 2.28 -6.00
C GLY A 141 -44.42 3.24 -6.03
N ALA A 142 -43.92 3.72 -4.89
CA ALA A 142 -42.75 4.58 -4.79
C ALA A 142 -41.44 3.77 -4.78
N LEU A 143 -40.37 4.40 -5.19
CA LEU A 143 -39.02 3.82 -5.07
C LEU A 143 -38.59 3.71 -3.59
N GLN A 144 -38.03 2.58 -3.22
CA GLN A 144 -37.51 2.43 -1.87
C GLN A 144 -36.29 3.31 -1.64
N THR A 145 -36.23 3.94 -0.46
CA THR A 145 -35.04 4.65 0.01
C THR A 145 -34.34 3.81 1.06
N PHE A 146 -33.02 3.84 1.08
CA PHE A 146 -32.25 3.21 2.16
C PHE A 146 -31.10 4.11 2.60
N THR A 147 -30.63 3.90 3.82
CA THR A 147 -29.46 4.57 4.37
C THR A 147 -28.29 3.59 4.41
N GLY A 148 -27.17 3.98 3.87
CA GLY A 148 -25.95 3.15 3.81
C GLY A 148 -24.81 3.90 3.17
N VAL A 149 -23.63 3.35 3.23
CA VAL A 149 -22.42 3.90 2.58
C VAL A 149 -22.09 3.07 1.36
N ALA A 150 -21.73 3.73 0.25
CA ALA A 150 -21.36 3.04 -0.98
C ALA A 150 -20.11 2.17 -0.74
N GLY A 151 -20.11 0.93 -1.25
CA GLY A 151 -18.98 0.02 -1.11
C GLY A 151 -17.66 0.60 -1.62
N GLY A 152 -17.69 1.33 -2.76
CA GLY A 152 -16.52 2.03 -3.28
C GLY A 152 -15.94 3.06 -2.31
N ALA A 153 -16.80 3.81 -1.61
CA ALA A 153 -16.35 4.78 -0.61
C ALA A 153 -15.69 4.12 0.61
N LEU A 154 -16.13 2.93 0.99
CA LEU A 154 -15.48 2.13 2.04
C LEU A 154 -14.11 1.58 1.60
N GLY A 155 -13.96 1.30 0.32
CA GLY A 155 -12.78 0.70 -0.32
C GLY A 155 -11.88 1.71 -1.05
N ALA A 156 -11.42 1.33 -2.23
CA ALA A 156 -10.41 2.05 -3.01
C ALA A 156 -10.76 3.51 -3.31
N THR A 157 -11.98 3.79 -3.78
CA THR A 157 -12.37 5.14 -4.21
C THR A 157 -12.53 6.13 -3.05
N GLY A 158 -12.77 5.63 -1.83
CA GLY A 158 -12.84 6.47 -0.62
C GLY A 158 -11.50 6.78 0.03
N LEU A 159 -10.45 6.06 -0.35
CA LEU A 159 -9.19 6.05 0.38
C LEU A 159 -8.52 7.43 0.45
N PHE A 160 -8.44 8.14 -0.69
CA PHE A 160 -7.87 9.50 -0.72
C PHE A 160 -8.70 10.49 0.08
N THR A 161 -10.02 10.41 0.00
CA THR A 161 -10.93 11.24 0.81
C THR A 161 -10.71 10.97 2.29
N GLY A 162 -10.62 9.70 2.69
CA GLY A 162 -10.32 9.30 4.06
C GLY A 162 -8.99 9.85 4.55
N MET A 163 -7.92 9.77 3.75
CA MET A 163 -6.61 10.34 4.08
C MET A 163 -6.67 11.87 4.28
N ILE A 164 -7.28 12.60 3.33
CA ILE A 164 -7.36 14.06 3.38
C ILE A 164 -8.24 14.51 4.54
N VAL A 165 -9.43 13.95 4.69
CA VAL A 165 -10.36 14.33 5.75
C VAL A 165 -9.82 13.95 7.12
N GLY A 166 -9.16 12.78 7.25
CA GLY A 166 -8.50 12.37 8.48
C GLY A 166 -7.46 13.38 8.95
N VAL A 167 -6.63 13.88 8.04
CA VAL A 167 -5.64 14.93 8.35
C VAL A 167 -6.32 16.26 8.67
N VAL A 168 -7.15 16.77 7.75
CA VAL A 168 -7.71 18.13 7.83
C VAL A 168 -8.62 18.30 9.03
N SER A 169 -9.48 17.33 9.32
CA SER A 169 -10.39 17.40 10.47
C SER A 169 -9.64 17.47 11.78
N VAL A 170 -8.60 16.66 11.96
CA VAL A 170 -7.84 16.66 13.23
C VAL A 170 -6.97 17.91 13.37
N GLU A 171 -6.41 18.45 12.29
CA GLU A 171 -5.70 19.74 12.34
C GLU A 171 -6.62 20.89 12.74
N ILE A 172 -7.85 20.93 12.19
CA ILE A 172 -8.86 21.92 12.61
C ILE A 172 -9.20 21.74 14.09
N PHE A 173 -9.46 20.50 14.51
CA PHE A 173 -9.76 20.18 15.91
C PHE A 173 -8.63 20.62 16.85
N CYS A 174 -7.39 20.28 16.55
CA CYS A 174 -6.24 20.65 17.36
C CYS A 174 -6.01 22.16 17.40
N ALA A 175 -6.31 22.87 16.30
CA ALA A 175 -6.26 24.32 16.27
C ALA A 175 -7.34 24.95 17.19
N LEU A 176 -8.57 24.43 17.15
CA LEU A 176 -9.68 24.88 18.01
C LEU A 176 -9.42 24.56 19.49
N ARG A 177 -8.77 23.45 19.80
CA ARG A 177 -8.36 23.07 21.16
C ARG A 177 -7.41 24.08 21.82
N LYS A 178 -6.67 24.86 21.06
CA LYS A 178 -5.78 25.90 21.57
C LYS A 178 -6.54 27.17 22.00
N VAL A 179 -7.81 27.32 21.62
CA VAL A 179 -8.64 28.46 21.92
C VAL A 179 -9.29 28.27 23.29
N GLU A 180 -8.83 28.97 24.30
CA GLU A 180 -9.32 28.84 25.68
C GLU A 180 -10.84 29.05 25.83
N GLY A 181 -11.42 29.97 25.04
CA GLY A 181 -12.86 30.25 25.06
C GLY A 181 -13.76 29.12 24.58
N LEU A 182 -13.18 28.09 23.94
CA LEU A 182 -13.91 26.91 23.47
C LEU A 182 -13.82 25.71 24.43
N LYS A 183 -13.06 25.83 25.51
CA LYS A 183 -12.89 24.78 26.52
C LYS A 183 -13.95 24.89 27.61
N LEU A 184 -14.79 23.86 27.74
CA LEU A 184 -15.71 23.76 28.87
C LEU A 184 -14.94 23.26 30.09
N LYS A 185 -14.58 24.20 31.00
CA LYS A 185 -13.88 23.87 32.24
C LYS A 185 -14.86 23.27 33.25
N MET A 186 -14.59 22.07 33.71
CA MET A 186 -15.37 21.39 34.75
C MET A 186 -14.75 21.61 36.11
N PRO A 187 -15.57 21.63 37.20
CA PRO A 187 -15.05 21.65 38.57
C PRO A 187 -14.13 20.46 38.86
N GLU A 188 -13.17 20.61 39.77
CA GLU A 188 -12.22 19.56 40.15
C GLU A 188 -12.86 18.31 40.74
N THR A 189 -14.11 18.41 41.19
CA THR A 189 -14.91 17.28 41.71
C THR A 189 -15.38 16.32 40.63
N VAL A 190 -15.30 16.69 39.33
CA VAL A 190 -15.72 15.88 38.20
C VAL A 190 -14.62 14.86 37.85
N PRO A 191 -14.95 13.59 37.66
CA PRO A 191 -13.96 12.59 37.25
C PRO A 191 -13.19 13.00 35.97
N PRO A 192 -11.85 12.78 35.90
CA PRO A 192 -11.00 13.27 34.81
C PRO A 192 -11.45 12.84 33.41
N GLY A 193 -12.01 11.65 33.28
CA GLY A 193 -12.51 11.15 31.99
C GLY A 193 -13.73 11.94 31.48
N VAL A 194 -14.63 12.31 32.40
CA VAL A 194 -15.81 13.15 32.11
C VAL A 194 -15.38 14.58 31.77
N ALA A 195 -14.50 15.16 32.60
CA ALA A 195 -13.97 16.49 32.35
C ALA A 195 -13.32 16.63 30.96
N ARG A 196 -12.50 15.67 30.57
CA ARG A 196 -11.92 15.60 29.18
C ARG A 196 -12.98 15.56 28.09
N ALA A 197 -14.05 14.76 28.26
CA ALA A 197 -15.11 14.68 27.27
C ALA A 197 -15.80 16.03 27.02
N PHE A 198 -16.04 16.79 28.09
CA PHE A 198 -16.61 18.15 27.98
C PHE A 198 -15.61 19.16 27.40
N GLU A 199 -14.34 19.03 27.73
CA GLU A 199 -13.28 19.90 27.23
C GLU A 199 -13.09 19.82 25.69
N VAL A 200 -13.31 18.65 25.10
CA VAL A 200 -13.21 18.45 23.65
C VAL A 200 -14.54 18.69 22.91
N LEU A 201 -15.66 18.82 23.62
CA LEU A 201 -17.01 18.84 23.05
C LEU A 201 -17.19 19.96 22.02
N ILE A 202 -16.97 21.22 22.42
CA ILE A 202 -17.18 22.37 21.53
C ILE A 202 -16.22 22.33 20.32
N PRO A 203 -14.88 22.13 20.48
CA PRO A 203 -13.99 21.97 19.35
C PRO A 203 -14.40 20.84 18.40
N ALA A 204 -14.87 19.69 18.91
CA ALA A 204 -15.29 18.58 18.08
C ALA A 204 -16.56 18.90 17.29
N VAL A 205 -17.59 19.49 17.92
CA VAL A 205 -18.83 19.90 17.24
C VAL A 205 -18.55 20.90 16.14
N ILE A 206 -17.71 21.91 16.40
CA ILE A 206 -17.33 22.91 15.40
C ILE A 206 -16.56 22.26 14.24
N THR A 207 -15.60 21.37 14.54
CA THR A 207 -14.84 20.65 13.51
C THR A 207 -15.77 19.84 12.60
N LEU A 208 -16.64 19.03 13.19
CA LEU A 208 -17.59 18.21 12.44
C LEU A 208 -18.52 19.07 11.57
N ALA A 209 -19.04 20.18 12.13
CA ALA A 209 -19.87 21.12 11.40
C ALA A 209 -19.12 21.77 10.21
N ILE A 210 -17.86 22.19 10.41
CA ILE A 210 -17.04 22.75 9.33
C ILE A 210 -16.87 21.74 8.20
N ILE A 211 -16.47 20.51 8.52
CA ILE A 211 -16.25 19.47 7.51
C ILE A 211 -17.56 19.12 6.78
N ALA A 212 -18.67 18.96 7.49
CA ALA A 212 -19.97 18.70 6.89
C ALA A 212 -20.44 19.86 5.97
N LEU A 213 -20.18 21.11 6.37
CA LEU A 213 -20.50 22.29 5.55
C LEU A 213 -19.60 22.36 4.30
N ILE A 214 -18.32 21.97 4.38
CA ILE A 214 -17.43 21.85 3.22
C ILE A 214 -18.00 20.79 2.26
N GLY A 215 -18.39 19.62 2.75
CA GLY A 215 -19.00 18.56 1.94
C GLY A 215 -20.27 19.04 1.26
N ARG A 216 -21.17 19.71 1.99
CA ARG A 216 -22.41 20.28 1.41
C ARG A 216 -22.12 21.38 0.42
N GLY A 217 -21.17 22.27 0.68
CA GLY A 217 -20.74 23.31 -0.26
C GLY A 217 -20.20 22.71 -1.55
N CYS A 218 -19.40 21.66 -1.45
CA CYS A 218 -18.90 20.91 -2.60
C CYS A 218 -20.05 20.36 -3.45
N GLU A 219 -21.02 19.69 -2.82
CA GLU A 219 -22.19 19.14 -3.50
C GLU A 219 -23.03 20.23 -4.20
N LEU A 220 -23.25 21.37 -3.55
CA LEU A 220 -24.00 22.49 -4.14
C LEU A 220 -23.33 23.11 -5.37
N VAL A 221 -21.99 23.12 -5.39
CA VAL A 221 -21.22 23.73 -6.50
C VAL A 221 -20.99 22.75 -7.63
N THR A 222 -20.70 21.48 -7.32
CA THR A 222 -20.27 20.48 -8.32
C THR A 222 -21.38 19.49 -8.69
N GLY A 223 -22.44 19.37 -7.89
CA GLY A 223 -23.43 18.30 -8.00
C GLY A 223 -22.95 16.93 -7.54
N LEU A 224 -21.71 16.83 -7.03
CA LEU A 224 -21.05 15.59 -6.60
C LEU A 224 -20.71 15.64 -5.11
N TYR A 225 -20.72 14.51 -4.45
CA TYR A 225 -20.20 14.38 -3.08
C TYR A 225 -18.69 14.62 -3.06
N LEU A 226 -18.17 15.07 -1.91
CA LEU A 226 -16.73 15.35 -1.76
C LEU A 226 -15.87 14.12 -2.10
N ASN A 227 -16.33 12.92 -1.76
CA ASN A 227 -15.66 11.68 -2.13
C ASN A 227 -15.48 11.54 -3.64
N ASP A 228 -16.52 11.81 -4.42
CA ASP A 228 -16.49 11.66 -5.88
C ASP A 228 -15.63 12.73 -6.54
N VAL A 229 -15.65 13.95 -5.97
CA VAL A 229 -14.77 15.05 -6.44
C VAL A 229 -13.30 14.69 -6.20
N ILE A 230 -12.93 14.23 -5.00
CA ILE A 230 -11.55 13.84 -4.70
C ILE A 230 -11.13 12.63 -5.53
N SER A 231 -11.98 11.62 -5.66
CA SER A 231 -11.69 10.45 -6.48
C SER A 231 -11.47 10.82 -7.95
N THR A 232 -12.34 11.65 -8.52
CA THR A 232 -12.26 12.01 -9.94
C THR A 232 -11.13 12.98 -10.25
N TYR A 233 -10.94 14.02 -9.43
CA TYR A 233 -10.03 15.14 -9.76
C TYR A 233 -8.66 15.05 -9.09
N ILE A 234 -8.50 14.22 -8.06
CA ILE A 234 -7.21 14.05 -7.35
C ILE A 234 -6.70 12.63 -7.50
N GLN A 235 -7.46 11.63 -7.03
CA GLN A 235 -7.02 10.23 -7.05
C GLN A 235 -6.81 9.71 -8.46
N GLY A 236 -7.76 9.93 -9.37
CA GLY A 236 -7.68 9.47 -10.75
C GLY A 236 -6.44 9.99 -11.49
N PRO A 237 -6.20 11.31 -11.57
CA PRO A 237 -5.00 11.85 -12.18
C PRO A 237 -3.68 11.42 -11.51
N LEU A 238 -3.64 11.34 -10.17
CA LEU A 238 -2.46 10.85 -9.45
C LEU A 238 -2.20 9.37 -9.75
N GLY A 239 -3.24 8.54 -9.74
CA GLY A 239 -3.16 7.14 -10.14
C GLY A 239 -2.70 6.99 -11.59
N ALA A 240 -3.23 7.80 -12.50
CA ALA A 240 -2.82 7.81 -13.91
C ALA A 240 -1.34 8.17 -14.08
N ILE A 241 -0.80 9.14 -13.34
CA ILE A 241 0.63 9.49 -13.36
C ILE A 241 1.47 8.37 -12.75
N GLY A 242 1.08 7.86 -11.59
CA GLY A 242 1.78 6.76 -10.89
C GLY A 242 1.82 5.48 -11.71
N SER A 243 0.74 5.18 -12.45
CA SER A 243 0.64 3.99 -13.31
C SER A 243 1.33 4.12 -14.67
N THR A 244 2.15 5.16 -14.89
CA THR A 244 2.99 5.27 -16.08
C THR A 244 4.37 4.64 -15.88
N ILE A 245 4.95 4.12 -16.97
CA ILE A 245 6.33 3.61 -16.95
C ILE A 245 7.31 4.67 -16.40
N PRO A 246 7.31 5.93 -16.88
CA PRO A 246 8.21 6.95 -16.33
C PRO A 246 7.98 7.22 -14.84
N GLY A 247 6.72 7.25 -14.39
CA GLY A 247 6.39 7.46 -12.97
C GLY A 247 6.99 6.38 -12.07
N VAL A 248 6.80 5.12 -12.45
CA VAL A 248 7.38 3.97 -11.73
C VAL A 248 8.91 4.02 -11.73
N ILE A 249 9.54 4.27 -12.89
CA ILE A 249 11.01 4.37 -13.01
C ILE A 249 11.55 5.47 -12.10
N ILE A 250 10.95 6.66 -12.09
CA ILE A 250 11.38 7.79 -11.25
C ILE A 250 11.33 7.41 -9.77
N ILE A 251 10.26 6.77 -9.31
CA ILE A 251 10.12 6.34 -7.91
C ILE A 251 11.25 5.37 -7.54
N TYR A 252 11.56 4.38 -8.37
CA TYR A 252 12.60 3.40 -8.07
C TYR A 252 14.03 3.97 -8.20
N ILE A 253 14.25 4.95 -9.07
CA ILE A 253 15.51 5.72 -9.09
C ILE A 253 15.67 6.47 -7.76
N ILE A 254 14.65 7.17 -7.30
CA ILE A 254 14.70 7.94 -6.04
C ILE A 254 14.94 6.99 -4.85
N ILE A 255 14.27 5.85 -4.78
CA ILE A 255 14.48 4.81 -3.76
C ILE A 255 15.96 4.38 -3.76
N GLY A 256 16.51 4.06 -4.92
CA GLY A 256 17.91 3.66 -5.05
C GLY A 256 18.89 4.76 -4.62
N LEU A 257 18.65 6.01 -5.03
CA LEU A 257 19.49 7.14 -4.66
C LEU A 257 19.51 7.42 -3.15
N PHE A 258 18.35 7.29 -2.46
CA PHE A 258 18.32 7.40 -0.99
C PHE A 258 19.18 6.31 -0.33
N TRP A 259 19.12 5.07 -0.81
CA TRP A 259 19.92 3.98 -0.29
C TRP A 259 21.43 4.22 -0.49
N LEU A 260 21.83 4.81 -1.62
CA LEU A 260 23.23 5.12 -1.87
C LEU A 260 23.83 6.15 -0.91
N VAL A 261 22.98 6.95 -0.24
CA VAL A 261 23.40 7.87 0.82
C VAL A 261 23.10 7.35 2.23
N GLY A 262 22.79 6.06 2.36
CA GLY A 262 22.55 5.40 3.66
C GLY A 262 21.15 5.61 4.26
N ILE A 263 20.20 6.11 3.46
CA ILE A 263 18.81 6.32 3.89
C ILE A 263 17.93 5.21 3.30
N HIS A 264 17.07 4.62 4.10
CA HIS A 264 16.16 3.54 3.65
C HIS A 264 15.11 4.08 2.68
N GLY A 265 15.38 4.01 1.36
CA GLY A 265 14.58 4.64 0.31
C GLY A 265 13.11 4.20 0.27
N ASN A 266 12.83 2.89 0.43
CA ASN A 266 11.46 2.40 0.45
C ASN A 266 10.65 2.99 1.62
N ASN A 267 11.25 3.18 2.80
CA ASN A 267 10.58 3.81 3.94
C ASN A 267 10.32 5.30 3.68
N MET A 268 11.23 5.99 2.99
CA MET A 268 11.05 7.41 2.66
C MET A 268 9.91 7.64 1.68
N LEU A 269 9.74 6.75 0.71
CA LEU A 269 8.67 6.85 -0.28
C LEU A 269 7.44 6.00 0.05
N ALA A 270 7.38 5.36 1.23
CA ALA A 270 6.28 4.48 1.60
C ALA A 270 4.91 5.16 1.49
N ALA A 271 4.75 6.35 2.08
CA ALA A 271 3.49 7.09 2.02
C ALA A 271 3.07 7.44 0.57
N VAL A 272 4.03 7.77 -0.29
CA VAL A 272 3.77 8.09 -1.70
C VAL A 272 3.36 6.82 -2.45
N LYS A 273 4.07 5.71 -2.25
CA LYS A 273 3.74 4.42 -2.87
C LYS A 273 2.37 3.93 -2.43
N GLU A 274 2.08 3.97 -1.13
CA GLU A 274 0.76 3.57 -0.60
C GLU A 274 -0.36 4.41 -1.21
N ALA A 275 -0.21 5.72 -1.26
CA ALA A 275 -1.21 6.59 -1.85
C ALA A 275 -1.43 6.33 -3.35
N LEU A 276 -0.38 6.06 -4.13
CA LEU A 276 -0.48 5.89 -5.57
C LEU A 276 -0.93 4.48 -5.99
N PHE A 277 -0.40 3.43 -5.36
CA PHE A 277 -0.49 2.06 -5.88
C PHE A 277 -1.41 1.14 -5.08
N THR A 278 -1.71 1.47 -3.83
CA THR A 278 -2.65 0.68 -3.04
C THR A 278 -4.09 0.80 -3.55
N PRO A 279 -4.61 1.99 -3.95
CA PRO A 279 -5.93 2.07 -4.57
C PRO A 279 -6.04 1.19 -5.82
N LEU A 280 -5.04 1.21 -6.70
CA LEU A 280 -5.01 0.36 -7.91
C LEU A 280 -5.00 -1.14 -7.56
N MET A 281 -4.32 -1.51 -6.48
CA MET A 281 -4.33 -2.89 -5.99
C MET A 281 -5.70 -3.30 -5.47
N LEU A 282 -6.39 -2.41 -4.76
CA LEU A 282 -7.74 -2.66 -4.24
C LEU A 282 -8.77 -2.80 -5.37
N GLU A 283 -8.67 -1.97 -6.40
CA GLU A 283 -9.49 -2.06 -7.62
C GLU A 283 -9.25 -3.40 -8.34
N ASN A 284 -7.99 -3.85 -8.44
CA ASN A 284 -7.68 -5.17 -8.99
C ASN A 284 -8.29 -6.30 -8.18
N ILE A 285 -8.23 -6.23 -6.84
CA ILE A 285 -8.84 -7.25 -5.97
C ILE A 285 -10.36 -7.27 -6.15
N GLU A 286 -11.01 -6.11 -6.22
CA GLU A 286 -12.45 -6.00 -6.42
C GLU A 286 -12.86 -6.58 -7.77
N THR A 287 -12.16 -6.21 -8.85
CA THR A 287 -12.41 -6.72 -10.20
C THR A 287 -12.19 -8.23 -10.27
N PHE A 288 -11.09 -8.73 -9.72
CA PHE A 288 -10.81 -10.16 -9.67
C PHE A 288 -11.86 -10.95 -8.87
N SER A 289 -12.33 -10.40 -7.77
CA SER A 289 -13.40 -11.04 -6.97
C SER A 289 -14.72 -11.20 -7.74
N LYS A 290 -14.95 -10.37 -8.77
CA LYS A 290 -16.14 -10.42 -9.63
C LYS A 290 -15.94 -11.28 -10.88
N THR A 291 -14.74 -11.22 -11.49
CA THR A 291 -14.47 -11.80 -12.81
C THR A 291 -13.70 -13.11 -12.73
N ASN A 292 -12.98 -13.33 -11.62
CA ASN A 292 -12.03 -14.43 -11.44
C ASN A 292 -10.96 -14.53 -12.55
N ASP A 293 -10.69 -13.43 -13.25
CA ASP A 293 -9.72 -13.36 -14.35
C ASP A 293 -8.57 -12.38 -14.01
N ALA A 294 -7.40 -12.95 -13.73
CA ALA A 294 -6.18 -12.19 -13.46
C ALA A 294 -5.51 -11.61 -14.73
N LYS A 295 -6.08 -11.84 -15.91
CA LYS A 295 -5.62 -11.29 -17.18
C LYS A 295 -6.55 -10.23 -17.75
N SER A 296 -7.70 -9.97 -17.13
CA SER A 296 -8.68 -8.97 -17.57
C SER A 296 -8.01 -7.63 -17.90
N ASP A 297 -8.45 -6.98 -18.98
CA ASP A 297 -7.95 -5.66 -19.39
C ASP A 297 -8.35 -4.55 -18.41
N GLU A 298 -9.40 -4.77 -17.61
CA GLU A 298 -9.85 -3.84 -16.58
C GLU A 298 -8.87 -3.72 -15.38
N LEU A 299 -7.93 -4.65 -15.25
CA LEU A 299 -6.95 -4.66 -14.17
C LEU A 299 -5.77 -3.73 -14.47
N HIS A 300 -5.28 -3.07 -13.43
CA HIS A 300 -4.06 -2.26 -13.48
C HIS A 300 -2.81 -3.14 -13.42
N ILE A 301 -1.81 -2.82 -14.23
CA ILE A 301 -0.50 -3.52 -14.19
C ILE A 301 0.28 -3.04 -12.96
N PHE A 302 0.47 -1.71 -12.83
CA PHE A 302 1.28 -1.13 -11.76
C PHE A 302 0.48 -1.02 -10.44
N ALA A 303 0.09 -2.17 -9.89
CA ALA A 303 -0.50 -2.25 -8.55
C ALA A 303 0.58 -2.53 -7.50
N MET A 304 0.34 -2.23 -6.22
CA MET A 304 1.33 -2.32 -5.15
C MET A 304 2.05 -3.68 -5.11
N ALA A 305 1.31 -4.78 -5.09
CA ALA A 305 1.89 -6.12 -5.01
C ALA A 305 2.67 -6.51 -6.28
N TRP A 306 2.28 -5.99 -7.46
CA TRP A 306 3.03 -6.18 -8.69
C TRP A 306 4.39 -5.47 -8.67
N LEU A 307 4.43 -4.24 -8.11
CA LEU A 307 5.69 -3.52 -7.93
C LEU A 307 6.64 -4.23 -6.96
N GLN A 308 6.09 -4.78 -5.86
CA GLN A 308 6.86 -5.60 -4.92
C GLN A 308 7.40 -6.87 -5.58
N MET A 309 6.58 -7.52 -6.42
CA MET A 309 6.92 -8.74 -7.14
C MET A 309 8.14 -8.56 -8.07
N PHE A 310 8.27 -7.42 -8.74
CA PHE A 310 9.31 -7.19 -9.73
C PHE A 310 10.38 -6.18 -9.32
N GLY A 311 10.09 -5.29 -8.38
CA GLY A 311 10.99 -4.21 -7.98
C GLY A 311 11.60 -4.35 -6.57
N GLU A 312 11.11 -5.30 -5.74
CA GLU A 312 11.48 -5.33 -4.32
C GLU A 312 11.83 -6.74 -3.79
N PHE A 313 11.91 -7.75 -4.64
CA PHE A 313 12.29 -9.10 -4.21
C PHE A 313 13.73 -9.13 -3.70
N GLY A 314 13.92 -9.69 -2.52
CA GLY A 314 15.19 -9.60 -1.78
C GLY A 314 15.44 -8.23 -1.16
N GLY A 315 14.43 -7.34 -1.11
CA GLY A 315 14.49 -5.97 -0.59
C GLY A 315 14.83 -4.93 -1.67
N SER A 316 15.05 -3.69 -1.25
CA SER A 316 15.42 -2.59 -2.15
C SER A 316 16.63 -2.96 -3.01
N GLY A 317 16.60 -2.58 -4.29
CA GLY A 317 17.67 -2.93 -5.22
C GLY A 317 17.58 -4.36 -5.77
N VAL A 318 16.50 -5.12 -5.48
CA VAL A 318 16.33 -6.54 -5.83
C VAL A 318 17.54 -7.39 -5.45
N THR A 319 18.03 -7.16 -4.22
CA THR A 319 19.35 -7.60 -3.73
C THR A 319 19.51 -9.10 -3.55
N ILE A 320 18.44 -9.90 -3.61
CA ILE A 320 18.58 -11.36 -3.68
C ILE A 320 19.44 -11.78 -4.91
N GLY A 321 19.34 -11.01 -6.02
CA GLY A 321 20.20 -11.21 -7.17
C GLY A 321 21.69 -10.98 -6.87
N LEU A 322 22.00 -9.95 -6.07
CA LEU A 322 23.36 -9.71 -5.59
C LEU A 322 23.84 -10.84 -4.66
N VAL A 323 23.02 -11.24 -3.69
CA VAL A 323 23.36 -12.33 -2.75
C VAL A 323 23.66 -13.62 -3.52
N ILE A 324 22.82 -14.01 -4.45
CA ILE A 324 23.04 -15.20 -5.28
C ILE A 324 24.27 -15.02 -6.17
N SER A 325 24.48 -13.83 -6.77
CA SER A 325 25.68 -13.56 -7.58
C SER A 325 26.96 -13.73 -6.78
N ILE A 326 26.99 -13.28 -5.52
CA ILE A 326 28.15 -13.44 -4.64
C ILE A 326 28.37 -14.93 -4.33
N LEU A 327 27.33 -15.67 -3.96
CA LEU A 327 27.44 -17.09 -3.63
C LEU A 327 27.93 -17.92 -4.82
N VAL A 328 27.59 -17.52 -6.05
CA VAL A 328 27.96 -18.26 -7.28
C VAL A 328 29.32 -17.81 -7.84
N PHE A 329 29.55 -16.52 -7.93
CA PHE A 329 30.68 -15.97 -8.70
C PHE A 329 31.84 -15.42 -7.84
N SER A 330 31.59 -15.08 -6.58
CA SER A 330 32.64 -14.51 -5.72
C SER A 330 33.71 -15.55 -5.33
N LYS A 331 34.94 -15.11 -5.36
CA LYS A 331 36.12 -15.88 -4.85
C LYS A 331 36.57 -15.40 -3.48
N ARG A 332 36.01 -14.30 -2.97
CA ARG A 332 36.38 -13.73 -1.67
C ARG A 332 35.56 -14.35 -0.55
N GLU A 333 36.20 -14.87 0.47
CA GLU A 333 35.54 -15.52 1.62
C GLU A 333 34.73 -14.52 2.45
N ASP A 334 35.23 -13.27 2.60
CA ASP A 334 34.50 -12.21 3.32
C ASP A 334 33.17 -11.91 2.66
N ASN A 335 33.12 -11.67 1.33
CA ASN A 335 31.89 -11.42 0.58
C ASN A 335 30.93 -12.63 0.65
N ARG A 336 31.47 -13.86 0.50
CA ARG A 336 30.67 -15.10 0.56
C ARG A 336 30.05 -15.33 1.94
N THR A 337 30.76 -15.01 3.00
CA THR A 337 30.27 -15.10 4.37
C THR A 337 29.10 -14.14 4.59
N ILE A 338 29.25 -12.88 4.17
CA ILE A 338 28.17 -11.88 4.26
C ILE A 338 26.94 -12.34 3.44
N ALA A 339 27.16 -12.82 2.22
CA ALA A 339 26.06 -13.30 1.37
C ALA A 339 25.37 -14.52 1.97
N GLY A 340 26.11 -15.46 2.60
CA GLY A 340 25.54 -16.60 3.30
C GLY A 340 24.62 -16.20 4.44
N ILE A 341 25.04 -15.24 5.27
CA ILE A 341 24.23 -14.71 6.38
C ILE A 341 23.02 -13.92 5.84
N SER A 342 23.17 -13.25 4.69
CA SER A 342 22.14 -12.42 4.07
C SER A 342 21.09 -13.21 3.30
N LEU A 343 21.32 -14.49 3.00
CA LEU A 343 20.43 -15.30 2.17
C LEU A 343 19.04 -15.47 2.82
N VAL A 344 19.02 -15.86 4.09
CA VAL A 344 17.75 -16.11 4.80
C VAL A 344 16.95 -14.81 4.97
N PRO A 345 17.50 -13.70 5.51
CA PRO A 345 16.78 -12.44 5.52
C PRO A 345 16.34 -11.99 4.10
N GLY A 346 17.20 -12.13 3.10
CA GLY A 346 16.90 -11.78 1.71
C GLY A 346 15.73 -12.55 1.10
N LEU A 347 15.52 -13.81 1.50
CA LEU A 347 14.31 -14.56 1.13
C LEU A 347 13.03 -13.97 1.71
N PHE A 348 13.12 -13.20 2.79
CA PHE A 348 11.99 -12.45 3.36
C PHE A 348 12.03 -10.97 2.98
N ASN A 349 12.75 -10.63 1.92
CA ASN A 349 12.88 -9.27 1.36
C ASN A 349 13.54 -8.26 2.32
N ILE A 350 14.36 -8.73 3.27
CA ILE A 350 15.13 -7.93 4.22
C ILE A 350 16.57 -7.89 3.71
N ASN A 351 17.05 -6.69 3.35
CA ASN A 351 18.34 -6.53 2.68
C ASN A 351 19.41 -5.76 3.48
N GLU A 352 19.11 -5.35 4.69
CA GLU A 352 20.04 -4.58 5.54
C GLU A 352 21.36 -5.33 5.76
N THR A 353 21.29 -6.66 5.93
CA THR A 353 22.49 -7.48 6.16
C THR A 353 23.45 -7.40 4.98
N VAL A 354 22.97 -7.48 3.73
CA VAL A 354 23.82 -7.40 2.55
C VAL A 354 24.24 -5.97 2.23
N THR A 355 23.34 -4.99 2.41
CA THR A 355 23.60 -3.59 2.05
C THR A 355 24.57 -2.90 3.00
N PHE A 356 24.60 -3.28 4.27
CA PHE A 356 25.55 -2.78 5.25
C PHE A 356 26.77 -3.68 5.40
N GLY A 357 26.63 -4.98 5.21
CA GLY A 357 27.74 -5.92 5.26
C GLY A 357 28.71 -5.78 4.07
N ILE A 358 28.16 -5.62 2.86
CA ILE A 358 28.92 -5.19 1.69
C ILE A 358 28.67 -3.70 1.54
N PRO A 359 29.70 -2.83 1.67
CA PRO A 359 29.50 -1.39 1.71
C PRO A 359 28.85 -0.91 0.41
N MET A 360 27.51 -0.78 0.42
CA MET A 360 26.71 -0.31 -0.70
C MET A 360 26.64 1.22 -0.69
N VAL A 361 26.64 1.81 0.52
CA VAL A 361 26.53 3.26 0.71
C VAL A 361 27.76 3.94 0.08
N LEU A 362 27.50 4.92 -0.78
CA LEU A 362 28.48 5.67 -1.56
C LEU A 362 29.41 4.79 -2.42
N ASN A 363 29.04 3.55 -2.69
CA ASN A 363 29.81 2.65 -3.53
C ASN A 363 29.53 2.94 -5.03
N PRO A 364 30.49 3.46 -5.79
CA PRO A 364 30.24 3.81 -7.20
C PRO A 364 30.10 2.59 -8.11
N ILE A 365 30.63 1.43 -7.71
CA ILE A 365 30.60 0.21 -8.53
C ILE A 365 29.29 -0.54 -8.31
N LEU A 366 28.97 -0.89 -7.06
CA LEU A 366 27.76 -1.65 -6.73
C LEU A 366 26.49 -0.78 -6.68
N GLY A 367 26.64 0.53 -6.53
CA GLY A 367 25.52 1.47 -6.56
C GLY A 367 24.83 1.55 -7.92
N ILE A 368 25.56 1.34 -9.02
CA ILE A 368 24.96 1.32 -10.36
C ILE A 368 23.95 0.17 -10.50
N PRO A 369 24.31 -1.10 -10.29
CA PRO A 369 23.34 -2.19 -10.40
C PRO A 369 22.25 -2.13 -9.33
N PHE A 370 22.52 -1.55 -8.15
CA PHE A 370 21.52 -1.37 -7.11
C PHE A 370 20.35 -0.46 -7.56
N VAL A 371 20.62 0.59 -8.31
CA VAL A 371 19.58 1.46 -8.90
C VAL A 371 19.03 0.85 -10.18
N LEU A 372 19.86 0.24 -11.02
CA LEU A 372 19.47 -0.24 -12.36
C LEU A 372 18.64 -1.53 -12.30
N ALA A 373 19.00 -2.47 -11.41
CA ALA A 373 18.38 -3.79 -11.40
C ALA A 373 16.86 -3.76 -11.16
N PRO A 374 16.32 -2.99 -10.20
CA PRO A 374 14.87 -2.87 -10.04
C PRO A 374 14.18 -2.31 -11.28
N ILE A 375 14.81 -1.36 -11.97
CA ILE A 375 14.24 -0.76 -13.19
C ILE A 375 14.14 -1.81 -14.30
N VAL A 376 15.20 -2.57 -14.50
CA VAL A 376 15.23 -3.62 -15.54
C VAL A 376 14.25 -4.74 -15.22
N THR A 377 14.17 -5.18 -13.96
CA THR A 377 13.25 -6.25 -13.57
C THR A 377 11.78 -5.80 -13.63
N LEU A 378 11.48 -4.55 -13.30
CA LEU A 378 10.16 -3.95 -13.50
C LEU A 378 9.80 -3.87 -14.99
N MET A 379 10.73 -3.43 -15.85
CA MET A 379 10.48 -3.37 -17.29
C MET A 379 10.30 -4.77 -17.89
N LEU A 380 11.07 -5.74 -17.43
CA LEU A 380 10.89 -7.13 -17.82
C LEU A 380 9.53 -7.67 -17.38
N GLY A 381 9.14 -7.44 -16.13
CA GLY A 381 7.81 -7.76 -15.61
C GLY A 381 6.69 -7.10 -16.42
N TYR A 382 6.85 -5.82 -16.76
CA TYR A 382 5.90 -5.09 -17.60
C TYR A 382 5.73 -5.77 -18.98
N VAL A 383 6.84 -6.07 -19.67
CA VAL A 383 6.78 -6.76 -20.96
C VAL A 383 6.08 -8.11 -20.83
N LEU A 384 6.47 -8.93 -19.83
CA LEU A 384 5.84 -10.23 -19.60
C LEU A 384 4.33 -10.11 -19.31
N THR A 385 3.90 -9.04 -18.64
CA THR A 385 2.48 -8.80 -18.34
C THR A 385 1.72 -8.34 -19.58
N VAL A 386 2.28 -7.41 -20.35
CA VAL A 386 1.63 -6.88 -21.58
C VAL A 386 1.45 -7.95 -22.64
N ILE A 387 2.42 -8.87 -22.80
CA ILE A 387 2.27 -9.99 -23.75
C ILE A 387 1.36 -11.12 -23.23
N GLY A 388 0.76 -10.96 -22.03
CA GLY A 388 -0.14 -11.94 -21.43
C GLY A 388 0.54 -13.19 -20.86
N PHE A 389 1.89 -13.22 -20.76
CA PHE A 389 2.64 -14.32 -20.14
C PHE A 389 2.49 -14.28 -18.61
N CYS A 390 2.69 -13.12 -17.97
CA CYS A 390 2.49 -12.92 -16.56
C CYS A 390 1.08 -12.36 -16.30
N PRO A 391 0.25 -12.99 -15.45
CA PRO A 391 -0.99 -12.37 -15.00
C PRO A 391 -0.74 -11.12 -14.16
N LYS A 392 -1.73 -10.25 -14.07
CA LYS A 392 -1.67 -9.04 -13.23
C LYS A 392 -1.80 -9.41 -11.75
N ALA A 393 -1.39 -8.49 -10.87
CA ALA A 393 -1.53 -8.67 -9.43
C ALA A 393 -3.00 -8.50 -9.01
N VAL A 394 -3.56 -9.52 -8.38
CA VAL A 394 -4.97 -9.58 -7.96
C VAL A 394 -5.13 -9.95 -6.49
N ILE A 395 -4.03 -10.30 -5.82
CA ILE A 395 -3.99 -10.63 -4.40
C ILE A 395 -2.88 -9.81 -3.74
N ASN A 396 -3.21 -9.10 -2.68
CA ASN A 396 -2.23 -8.34 -1.90
C ASN A 396 -1.51 -9.26 -0.91
N THR A 397 -0.40 -9.84 -1.35
CA THR A 397 0.44 -10.69 -0.51
C THR A 397 1.35 -9.83 0.37
N PRO A 398 1.72 -10.31 1.59
CA PRO A 398 2.69 -9.61 2.42
C PRO A 398 4.00 -9.37 1.68
N TRP A 399 4.58 -8.19 1.82
CA TRP A 399 5.86 -7.84 1.19
C TRP A 399 7.01 -8.77 1.62
N THR A 400 6.89 -9.39 2.81
CA THR A 400 7.85 -10.38 3.32
C THR A 400 7.71 -11.77 2.72
N THR A 401 6.73 -11.99 1.82
CA THR A 401 6.56 -13.31 1.17
C THR A 401 7.80 -13.65 0.34
N PRO A 402 8.37 -14.86 0.50
CA PRO A 402 9.54 -15.28 -0.28
C PRO A 402 9.32 -15.16 -1.78
N PRO A 403 10.33 -14.70 -2.56
CA PRO A 403 10.25 -14.66 -4.01
C PRO A 403 9.85 -16.02 -4.61
N ILE A 404 9.24 -16.00 -5.78
CA ILE A 404 8.58 -17.14 -6.46
C ILE A 404 7.22 -17.47 -5.82
N LEU A 405 7.15 -17.69 -4.50
CA LEU A 405 5.87 -17.85 -3.81
C LEU A 405 5.06 -16.54 -3.87
N HIS A 406 5.73 -15.39 -3.70
CA HIS A 406 5.10 -14.08 -3.86
C HIS A 406 4.50 -13.93 -5.27
N GLY A 407 5.26 -14.23 -6.33
CA GLY A 407 4.75 -14.16 -7.69
C GLY A 407 3.58 -15.12 -7.96
N PHE A 408 3.64 -16.33 -7.40
CA PHE A 408 2.55 -17.29 -7.48
C PHE A 408 1.27 -16.77 -6.83
N LEU A 409 1.33 -16.37 -5.56
CA LEU A 409 0.16 -15.94 -4.79
C LEU A 409 -0.42 -14.63 -5.30
N THR A 410 0.44 -13.64 -5.57
CA THR A 410 0.01 -12.30 -6.01
C THR A 410 -0.80 -12.33 -7.29
N THR A 411 -0.50 -13.27 -8.20
CA THR A 411 -1.19 -13.42 -9.49
C THR A 411 -2.38 -14.39 -9.46
N GLY A 412 -2.99 -14.59 -8.28
CA GLY A 412 -4.13 -15.50 -8.13
C GLY A 412 -3.74 -16.96 -8.14
N ALA A 413 -2.64 -17.32 -7.50
CA ALA A 413 -2.03 -18.66 -7.48
C ALA A 413 -1.72 -19.19 -8.91
N ASN A 414 -1.25 -18.32 -9.79
CA ASN A 414 -0.89 -18.66 -11.15
C ASN A 414 0.59 -19.01 -11.28
N ILE A 415 0.90 -20.17 -11.86
CA ILE A 415 2.27 -20.65 -12.04
C ILE A 415 3.11 -19.70 -12.92
N MET A 416 2.49 -19.01 -13.89
CA MET A 416 3.19 -18.07 -14.75
C MET A 416 3.65 -16.82 -13.97
N GLY A 417 2.98 -16.46 -12.89
CA GLY A 417 3.46 -15.44 -11.94
C GLY A 417 4.77 -15.87 -11.28
N ALA A 418 4.84 -17.11 -10.78
CA ALA A 418 6.07 -17.67 -10.20
C ALA A 418 7.21 -17.73 -11.23
N VAL A 419 6.92 -18.21 -12.44
CA VAL A 419 7.90 -18.30 -13.55
C VAL A 419 8.40 -16.91 -13.92
N SER A 420 7.51 -15.91 -14.03
CA SER A 420 7.88 -14.53 -14.35
C SER A 420 8.80 -13.92 -13.29
N GLN A 421 8.53 -14.17 -12.01
CA GLN A 421 9.41 -13.71 -10.93
C GLN A 421 10.76 -14.45 -10.94
N ALA A 422 10.80 -15.75 -11.26
CA ALA A 422 12.04 -16.49 -11.42
C ALA A 422 12.90 -15.92 -12.57
N ILE A 423 12.27 -15.56 -13.71
CA ILE A 423 12.95 -14.88 -14.82
C ILE A 423 13.54 -13.52 -14.34
N ALA A 424 12.78 -12.74 -13.55
CA ALA A 424 13.26 -11.49 -13.01
C ALA A 424 14.44 -11.68 -12.04
N ILE A 425 14.44 -12.73 -11.21
CA ILE A 425 15.56 -13.09 -10.34
C ILE A 425 16.80 -13.41 -11.16
N VAL A 426 16.68 -14.22 -12.19
CA VAL A 426 17.82 -14.53 -13.11
C VAL A 426 18.35 -13.25 -13.75
N ALA A 427 17.47 -12.37 -14.23
CA ALA A 427 17.88 -11.08 -14.79
C ALA A 427 18.65 -10.24 -13.76
N SER A 428 18.22 -10.17 -12.51
CA SER A 428 18.92 -9.44 -11.46
C SER A 428 20.30 -10.02 -11.18
N ILE A 429 20.46 -11.35 -11.16
CA ILE A 429 21.76 -12.03 -11.02
C ILE A 429 22.70 -11.61 -12.15
N LEU A 430 22.22 -11.64 -13.40
CA LEU A 430 23.03 -11.28 -14.57
C LEU A 430 23.43 -9.79 -14.57
N ILE A 431 22.59 -8.91 -14.02
CA ILE A 431 22.92 -7.49 -13.87
C ILE A 431 23.99 -7.29 -12.81
N TYR A 432 23.88 -7.96 -11.66
CA TYR A 432 24.83 -7.78 -10.57
C TYR A 432 26.20 -8.42 -10.84
N ALA A 433 26.25 -9.57 -11.54
CA ALA A 433 27.48 -10.36 -11.72
C ALA A 433 28.67 -9.56 -12.28
N PRO A 434 28.57 -8.77 -13.37
CA PRO A 434 29.71 -8.04 -13.92
C PRO A 434 30.22 -6.94 -12.96
N PHE A 435 29.32 -6.28 -12.24
CA PHE A 435 29.68 -5.26 -11.27
C PHE A 435 30.31 -5.87 -10.02
N LEU A 436 29.87 -7.03 -9.57
CA LEU A 436 30.51 -7.78 -8.49
C LEU A 436 31.97 -8.14 -8.86
N ILE A 437 32.19 -8.67 -10.05
CA ILE A 437 33.53 -9.01 -10.52
C ILE A 437 34.43 -7.75 -10.56
N ALA A 438 33.90 -6.63 -11.04
CA ALA A 438 34.65 -5.37 -11.05
C ALA A 438 34.93 -4.87 -9.62
N TYR A 439 33.99 -4.99 -8.70
CA TYR A 439 34.14 -4.62 -7.30
C TYR A 439 35.23 -5.47 -6.59
N GLU A 440 35.22 -6.77 -6.80
CA GLU A 440 36.26 -7.66 -6.21
C GLU A 440 37.63 -7.38 -6.75
N ARG A 441 37.78 -7.06 -8.04
CA ARG A 441 39.06 -6.61 -8.60
C ARG A 441 39.58 -5.34 -7.93
N TYR A 442 38.66 -4.40 -7.68
CA TYR A 442 38.99 -3.17 -6.97
C TYR A 442 39.42 -3.44 -5.52
N GLN A 443 38.68 -4.28 -4.77
CA GLN A 443 39.02 -4.69 -3.41
C GLN A 443 40.40 -5.39 -3.35
N ASN A 444 40.66 -6.29 -4.29
CA ASN A 444 41.94 -7.01 -4.33
C ASN A 444 43.11 -6.07 -4.62
N LYS A 445 42.93 -5.06 -5.49
CA LYS A 445 43.96 -4.05 -5.75
C LYS A 445 44.22 -3.21 -4.50
N GLN A 446 43.19 -2.75 -3.81
CA GLN A 446 43.38 -2.02 -2.54
C GLN A 446 44.10 -2.84 -1.46
N ALA A 447 43.75 -4.13 -1.34
CA ALA A 447 44.40 -5.02 -0.38
C ALA A 447 45.90 -5.23 -0.71
N ALA A 448 46.27 -5.29 -1.99
CA ALA A 448 47.65 -5.38 -2.42
C ALA A 448 48.43 -4.08 -2.11
N GLU A 449 47.83 -2.92 -2.41
CA GLU A 449 48.45 -1.60 -2.12
C GLU A 449 48.59 -1.33 -0.60
N ALA A 450 47.74 -1.90 0.26
CA ALA A 450 47.83 -1.77 1.71
C ALA A 450 48.85 -2.75 2.34
N ALA A 451 49.31 -3.75 1.60
CA ALA A 451 50.31 -4.74 2.03
C ALA A 451 51.74 -4.36 1.62
N GLU A 452 51.91 -3.37 0.73
CA GLU A 452 53.16 -2.73 0.36
C GLU A 452 53.46 -1.55 1.30
#